data_34416fa75fb981acc7d27c5af52ef442
#
_entry.id   34416fa75fb981acc7d27c5af52ef442
#
_cell.length_a   1.000
_cell.length_b   1.000
_cell.length_c   1.000
_cell.angle_alpha   90.00
_cell.angle_beta   90.00
_cell.angle_gamma   90.00
#
_symmetry.space_group_name_H-M   'P 1'
#
loop_
_entity.id
_entity.type
_entity.pdbx_description
1 polymer ?
#
loop_
_entity_poly.entity_id
_entity_poly.type
_entity_poly.pdbx_seq_one_letter_code
_entity_poly.pdbx_strand_id
1 'polypeptide(L)'
;SWSDRLHETLTLLHAHAAAWVQIDEPKFRFSIQQNLLPNERGLYYMRLHGRNAQAWWSHARAEDRYNYLYSRDELREFADAADAVRRLVGRTYVYTNNHFSAKAVANAVVIKDLLREPIDGEYPAAFLDRYPEAAEAIRAAARARAHRVTARIP
;
A
#
# COMPACT_ATOMS: atom_id res chain seq x y z
N SER A 1 12.93 -11.90 18.39
CA SER A 1 12.77 -11.47 16.98
C SER A 1 13.63 -10.25 16.69
N TRP A 2 13.72 -9.85 15.44
CA TRP A 2 14.41 -8.62 15.02
C TRP A 2 13.79 -7.37 15.66
N SER A 3 12.48 -7.35 15.89
CA SER A 3 11.79 -6.25 16.55
C SER A 3 12.06 -6.17 18.04
N ASP A 4 12.42 -7.28 18.69
CA ASP A 4 12.79 -7.27 20.12
C ASP A 4 14.18 -6.65 20.32
N ARG A 5 14.98 -6.61 19.25
CA ARG A 5 16.33 -6.03 19.20
C ARG A 5 16.37 -4.85 18.20
N LEU A 6 15.36 -3.98 18.28
CA LEU A 6 15.14 -2.90 17.32
C LEU A 6 16.38 -2.01 17.13
N HIS A 7 17.00 -1.57 18.23
CA HIS A 7 18.15 -0.68 18.14
C HIS A 7 19.34 -1.33 17.39
N GLU A 8 19.67 -2.57 17.70
CA GLU A 8 20.74 -3.30 17.04
C GLU A 8 20.42 -3.55 15.57
N THR A 9 19.14 -3.87 15.28
CA THR A 9 18.66 -4.07 13.90
C THR A 9 18.80 -2.79 13.08
N LEU A 10 18.38 -1.65 13.63
CA LEU A 10 18.48 -0.37 12.93
C LEU A 10 19.95 0.05 12.74
N THR A 11 20.82 -0.21 13.71
CA THR A 11 22.26 0.04 13.59
C THR A 11 22.88 -0.78 12.48
N LEU A 12 22.52 -2.07 12.38
CA LEU A 12 22.99 -2.95 11.31
C LEU A 12 22.49 -2.48 9.94
N LEU A 13 21.21 -2.17 9.84
CA LEU A 13 20.63 -1.69 8.58
C LEU A 13 21.29 -0.38 8.13
N HIS A 14 21.51 0.55 9.06
CA HIS A 14 22.18 1.80 8.76
C HIS A 14 23.62 1.59 8.26
N ALA A 15 24.38 0.71 8.91
CA ALA A 15 25.75 0.39 8.49
C ALA A 15 25.84 -0.17 7.06
N HIS A 16 24.75 -0.75 6.55
CA HIS A 16 24.65 -1.31 5.21
C HIS A 16 23.80 -0.46 4.25
N ALA A 17 23.40 0.76 4.63
CA ALA A 17 22.50 1.61 3.85
C ALA A 17 21.22 0.87 3.41
N ALA A 18 20.70 -0.01 4.26
CA ALA A 18 19.56 -0.87 3.97
C ALA A 18 18.28 -0.32 4.61
N ALA A 19 17.23 -0.15 3.81
CA ALA A 19 15.94 0.25 4.32
C ALA A 19 15.21 -0.92 4.98
N TRP A 20 14.59 -0.67 6.13
CA TRP A 20 13.68 -1.62 6.74
C TRP A 20 12.36 -1.62 5.99
N VAL A 21 11.96 -2.77 5.48
CA VAL A 21 10.66 -2.92 4.82
C VAL A 21 9.55 -2.90 5.87
N GLN A 22 8.62 -1.96 5.74
CA GLN A 22 7.42 -1.91 6.56
C GLN A 22 6.43 -2.94 6.01
N ILE A 23 5.93 -3.84 6.86
CA ILE A 23 5.03 -4.92 6.45
C ILE A 23 3.72 -4.81 7.22
N ASP A 24 2.60 -4.74 6.50
CA ASP A 24 1.30 -4.99 7.08
C ASP A 24 0.86 -6.43 6.77
N GLU A 25 0.57 -7.16 7.84
CA GLU A 25 0.11 -8.54 7.86
C GLU A 25 -0.75 -8.77 9.10
N PRO A 26 -1.45 -9.91 9.24
CA PRO A 26 -2.17 -10.19 10.48
C PRO A 26 -1.23 -10.15 11.68
N LYS A 27 -1.62 -9.42 12.73
CA LYS A 27 -0.79 -9.24 13.92
C LYS A 27 -0.98 -10.41 14.88
N PHE A 28 0.03 -11.25 14.95
CA PHE A 28 0.15 -12.34 15.92
C PHE A 28 1.14 -11.95 17.02
N ARG A 29 1.14 -12.68 18.13
CA ARG A 29 2.05 -12.44 19.27
C ARG A 29 3.52 -12.38 18.87
N PHE A 30 3.90 -13.09 17.81
CA PHE A 30 5.28 -13.19 17.31
C PHE A 30 5.51 -12.39 16.01
N SER A 31 4.50 -11.63 15.54
CA SER A 31 4.66 -10.77 14.37
C SER A 31 5.68 -9.67 14.65
N ILE A 32 6.41 -9.29 13.61
CA ILE A 32 7.34 -8.17 13.68
C ILE A 32 6.55 -6.89 13.96
N GLN A 33 6.90 -6.22 15.04
CA GLN A 33 6.41 -4.88 15.32
C GLN A 33 7.29 -3.88 14.58
N GLN A 34 6.68 -3.10 13.70
CA GLN A 34 7.39 -2.17 12.87
C GLN A 34 7.04 -0.74 13.24
N ASN A 35 8.05 0.11 13.12
CA ASN A 35 7.88 1.54 13.19
C ASN A 35 7.61 2.05 11.76
N LEU A 36 6.57 2.83 11.57
CA LEU A 36 6.23 3.41 10.26
C LEU A 36 7.18 4.55 9.83
N LEU A 37 8.20 4.85 10.60
CA LEU A 37 9.21 5.85 10.23
C LEU A 37 10.30 5.24 9.34
N PRO A 38 10.83 6.01 8.37
CA PRO A 38 11.97 5.56 7.58
C PRO A 38 13.24 5.52 8.43
N ASN A 39 14.03 4.46 8.28
CA ASN A 39 15.35 4.34 8.90
C ASN A 39 16.47 4.83 7.97
N GLU A 40 16.18 5.05 6.70
CA GLU A 40 17.11 5.52 5.67
C GLU A 40 16.49 6.66 4.85
N ARG A 41 17.31 7.61 4.42
CA ARG A 41 16.87 8.76 3.63
C ARG A 41 16.68 8.46 2.14
N GLY A 42 17.26 7.38 1.64
CA GLY A 42 17.19 7.02 0.23
C GLY A 42 15.86 6.42 -0.17
N LEU A 43 15.28 5.61 0.72
CA LEU A 43 14.16 4.75 0.38
C LEU A 43 13.25 4.50 1.58
N TYR A 44 11.94 4.62 1.35
CA TYR A 44 10.89 4.06 2.20
C TYR A 44 10.13 2.99 1.42
N TYR A 45 9.99 1.80 2.01
CA TYR A 45 9.37 0.66 1.35
C TYR A 45 8.34 0.00 2.25
N MET A 46 7.10 -0.04 1.79
CA MET A 46 5.96 -0.64 2.49
C MET A 46 5.35 -1.76 1.66
N ARG A 47 4.97 -2.85 2.32
CA ARG A 47 4.30 -4.00 1.72
C ARG A 47 3.02 -4.33 2.49
N LEU A 48 1.89 -4.35 1.79
CA LEU A 48 0.58 -4.67 2.33
C LEU A 48 0.20 -6.08 1.90
N HIS A 49 0.31 -7.04 2.82
CA HIS A 49 0.07 -8.46 2.54
C HIS A 49 -1.39 -8.87 2.71
N GLY A 50 -2.19 -8.04 3.36
CA GLY A 50 -3.55 -8.39 3.79
C GLY A 50 -3.59 -8.87 5.23
N ARG A 51 -4.78 -8.79 5.84
CA ARG A 51 -5.01 -9.12 7.26
C ARG A 51 -5.86 -10.37 7.44
N ASN A 52 -5.79 -11.33 6.51
CA ASN A 52 -6.55 -12.58 6.57
C ASN A 52 -5.94 -13.54 7.60
N ALA A 53 -6.19 -13.29 8.89
CA ALA A 53 -5.62 -14.08 9.98
C ALA A 53 -6.08 -15.55 9.95
N GLN A 54 -7.31 -15.81 9.50
CA GLN A 54 -7.87 -17.17 9.45
C GLN A 54 -7.11 -18.08 8.45
N ALA A 55 -6.80 -17.53 7.28
CA ALA A 55 -6.10 -18.27 6.23
C ALA A 55 -4.56 -18.14 6.32
N TRP A 56 -4.01 -17.45 7.32
CA TRP A 56 -2.56 -17.20 7.37
C TRP A 56 -1.73 -18.45 7.54
N TRP A 57 -2.18 -19.36 8.42
CA TRP A 57 -1.49 -20.61 8.74
C TRP A 57 -2.24 -21.85 8.21
N SER A 58 -3.56 -21.79 8.10
CA SER A 58 -4.40 -22.88 7.63
C SER A 58 -5.14 -22.44 6.37
N HIS A 59 -4.65 -22.85 5.22
CA HIS A 59 -5.18 -22.49 3.92
C HIS A 59 -5.06 -23.68 2.95
N ALA A 60 -6.03 -23.81 2.04
CA ALA A 60 -6.03 -24.83 1.01
C ALA A 60 -5.01 -24.52 -0.11
N ARG A 61 -4.80 -23.22 -0.38
CA ARG A 61 -3.84 -22.72 -1.36
C ARG A 61 -3.01 -21.61 -0.75
N ALA A 62 -1.74 -21.52 -1.13
CA ALA A 62 -0.81 -20.51 -0.60
C ALA A 62 -1.30 -19.06 -0.79
N GLU A 63 -2.04 -18.82 -1.86
CA GLU A 63 -2.62 -17.50 -2.17
C GLU A 63 -3.78 -17.11 -1.27
N ASP A 64 -4.45 -18.04 -0.58
CA ASP A 64 -5.60 -17.75 0.28
C ASP A 64 -5.24 -16.77 1.42
N ARG A 65 -3.99 -16.81 1.91
CA ARG A 65 -3.48 -15.87 2.90
C ARG A 65 -3.52 -14.41 2.43
N TYR A 66 -3.39 -14.19 1.13
CA TYR A 66 -3.39 -12.88 0.49
C TYR A 66 -4.78 -12.46 -0.02
N ASN A 67 -5.80 -13.28 0.26
CA ASN A 67 -7.18 -13.00 -0.11
C ASN A 67 -7.82 -12.02 0.89
N TYR A 68 -7.38 -10.78 0.86
CA TYR A 68 -7.86 -9.69 1.72
C TYR A 68 -8.06 -8.42 0.89
N LEU A 69 -9.19 -7.76 1.04
CA LEU A 69 -9.45 -6.44 0.48
C LEU A 69 -9.43 -5.46 1.65
N TYR A 70 -8.45 -4.58 1.66
CA TYR A 70 -8.43 -3.49 2.61
C TYR A 70 -9.58 -2.53 2.34
N SER A 71 -10.25 -2.08 3.38
CA SER A 71 -11.19 -0.97 3.32
C SER A 71 -10.43 0.36 3.09
N ARG A 72 -11.16 1.38 2.62
CA ARG A 72 -10.61 2.73 2.44
C ARG A 72 -10.03 3.31 3.74
N ASP A 73 -10.68 3.05 4.86
CA ASP A 73 -10.20 3.55 6.16
C ASP A 73 -8.92 2.87 6.61
N GLU A 74 -8.79 1.56 6.40
CA GLU A 74 -7.51 0.86 6.64
C GLU A 74 -6.40 1.39 5.72
N LEU A 75 -6.72 1.66 4.44
CA LEU A 75 -5.73 2.19 3.49
C LEU A 75 -5.32 3.62 3.80
N ARG A 76 -6.16 4.41 4.48
CA ARG A 76 -5.85 5.78 4.90
C ARG A 76 -4.63 5.82 5.81
N GLU A 77 -4.53 4.88 6.78
CA GLU A 77 -3.38 4.76 7.67
C GLU A 77 -2.06 4.68 6.88
N PHE A 78 -2.03 3.88 5.83
CA PHE A 78 -0.84 3.69 5.00
C PHE A 78 -0.59 4.85 4.04
N ALA A 79 -1.63 5.45 3.51
CA ALA A 79 -1.52 6.65 2.67
C ALA A 79 -0.98 7.83 3.49
N ASP A 80 -1.49 8.05 4.69
CA ASP A 80 -1.02 9.12 5.58
C ASP A 80 0.45 8.92 5.97
N ALA A 81 0.85 7.67 6.28
CA ALA A 81 2.25 7.34 6.54
C ALA A 81 3.14 7.61 5.30
N ALA A 82 2.71 7.19 4.11
CA ALA A 82 3.43 7.44 2.87
C ALA A 82 3.53 8.93 2.55
N ASP A 83 2.47 9.71 2.77
CA ASP A 83 2.47 11.17 2.57
C ASP A 83 3.42 11.88 3.55
N ALA A 84 3.42 11.47 4.81
CA ALA A 84 4.30 12.04 5.83
C ALA A 84 5.79 11.81 5.51
N VAL A 85 6.14 10.63 5.00
CA VAL A 85 7.55 10.27 4.77
C VAL A 85 8.10 10.72 3.41
N ARG A 86 7.26 10.96 2.40
CA ARG A 86 7.73 11.29 1.02
C ARG A 86 8.58 12.56 0.94
N ARG A 87 8.50 13.43 1.95
CA ARG A 87 9.34 14.63 2.06
C ARG A 87 10.67 14.38 2.77
N LEU A 88 10.81 13.23 3.41
CA LEU A 88 11.98 12.86 4.22
C LEU A 88 12.91 11.90 3.48
N VAL A 89 12.41 11.24 2.44
CA VAL A 89 13.14 10.21 1.69
C VAL A 89 13.17 10.53 0.20
N GLY A 90 14.16 10.00 -0.51
CA GLY A 90 14.30 10.18 -1.95
C GLY A 90 13.24 9.43 -2.77
N ARG A 91 12.80 8.27 -2.30
CA ARG A 91 11.79 7.43 -2.98
C ARG A 91 10.89 6.72 -1.97
N THR A 92 9.61 6.66 -2.29
CA THR A 92 8.61 5.90 -1.52
C THR A 92 7.97 4.85 -2.41
N TYR A 93 7.96 3.59 -1.95
CA TYR A 93 7.28 2.50 -2.62
C TYR A 93 6.24 1.88 -1.69
N VAL A 94 5.02 1.75 -2.19
CA VAL A 94 3.93 1.03 -1.51
C VAL A 94 3.49 -0.11 -2.41
N TYR A 95 3.72 -1.34 -1.97
CA TYR A 95 3.35 -2.55 -2.68
C TYR A 95 2.16 -3.22 -2.03
N THR A 96 1.11 -3.41 -2.79
CA THR A 96 -0.05 -4.19 -2.41
C THR A 96 0.17 -5.65 -2.82
N ASN A 97 0.39 -6.53 -1.84
CA ASN A 97 0.67 -7.95 -2.06
C ASN A 97 -0.57 -8.86 -1.94
N ASN A 98 -1.72 -8.31 -1.63
CA ASN A 98 -3.00 -9.00 -1.52
C ASN A 98 -3.62 -9.27 -2.92
N HIS A 99 -2.89 -9.97 -3.76
CA HIS A 99 -3.12 -10.08 -5.21
C HIS A 99 -4.32 -10.93 -5.63
N PHE A 100 -4.94 -11.69 -4.70
CA PHE A 100 -6.08 -12.56 -5.03
C PHE A 100 -7.20 -11.77 -5.71
N SER A 101 -7.64 -12.21 -6.90
CA SER A 101 -8.73 -11.62 -7.65
C SER A 101 -8.57 -10.10 -7.95
N ALA A 102 -7.34 -9.63 -8.21
CA ALA A 102 -7.02 -8.22 -8.47
C ALA A 102 -7.27 -7.25 -7.30
N LYS A 103 -7.44 -7.74 -6.07
CA LYS A 103 -7.61 -6.90 -4.87
C LYS A 103 -6.44 -5.94 -4.66
N ALA A 104 -5.21 -6.39 -4.97
CA ALA A 104 -4.02 -5.55 -4.93
C ALA A 104 -4.16 -4.32 -5.83
N VAL A 105 -4.67 -4.50 -7.05
CA VAL A 105 -4.90 -3.38 -7.99
C VAL A 105 -5.96 -2.43 -7.44
N ALA A 106 -7.08 -2.97 -6.92
CA ALA A 106 -8.14 -2.16 -6.33
C ALA A 106 -7.61 -1.31 -5.16
N ASN A 107 -6.84 -1.91 -4.24
CA ASN A 107 -6.25 -1.18 -3.13
C ASN A 107 -5.19 -0.17 -3.57
N ALA A 108 -4.37 -0.48 -4.58
CA ALA A 108 -3.41 0.46 -5.13
C ALA A 108 -4.10 1.70 -5.74
N VAL A 109 -5.23 1.52 -6.43
CA VAL A 109 -6.05 2.62 -6.96
C VAL A 109 -6.57 3.50 -5.82
N VAL A 110 -7.11 2.91 -4.76
CA VAL A 110 -7.63 3.67 -3.60
C VAL A 110 -6.49 4.42 -2.88
N ILE A 111 -5.30 3.82 -2.73
CA ILE A 111 -4.13 4.50 -2.16
C ILE A 111 -3.73 5.69 -3.02
N LYS A 112 -3.70 5.55 -4.34
CA LYS A 112 -3.40 6.67 -5.25
C LYS A 112 -4.41 7.81 -5.11
N ASP A 113 -5.69 7.49 -4.99
CA ASP A 113 -6.74 8.49 -4.75
C ASP A 113 -6.53 9.23 -3.42
N LEU A 114 -6.25 8.51 -2.34
CA LEU A 114 -5.95 9.07 -1.02
C LEU A 114 -4.74 10.01 -1.05
N LEU A 115 -3.70 9.62 -1.80
CA LEU A 115 -2.47 10.40 -1.98
C LEU A 115 -2.59 11.51 -3.03
N ARG A 116 -3.74 11.61 -3.73
CA ARG A 116 -3.97 12.52 -4.86
C ARG A 116 -2.96 12.31 -6.00
N GLU A 117 -2.50 11.08 -6.16
CA GLU A 117 -1.61 10.68 -7.25
C GLU A 117 -2.41 10.37 -8.52
N PRO A 118 -1.81 10.50 -9.71
CA PRO A 118 -2.49 10.19 -10.97
C PRO A 118 -2.95 8.72 -11.02
N ILE A 119 -4.21 8.52 -11.39
CA ILE A 119 -4.79 7.21 -11.66
C ILE A 119 -4.96 7.11 -13.17
N ASP A 120 -4.04 6.42 -13.81
CA ASP A 120 -4.00 6.23 -15.26
C ASP A 120 -4.25 4.77 -15.63
N GLY A 121 -4.54 4.53 -16.90
CA GLY A 121 -4.78 3.20 -17.46
C GLY A 121 -6.24 2.92 -17.76
N GLU A 122 -6.46 1.79 -18.40
CA GLU A 122 -7.78 1.25 -18.74
C GLU A 122 -8.11 0.11 -17.76
N TYR A 123 -9.33 0.10 -17.28
CA TYR A 123 -9.81 -0.90 -16.34
C TYR A 123 -11.01 -1.65 -16.93
N PRO A 124 -10.98 -3.00 -16.96
CA PRO A 124 -12.10 -3.79 -17.46
C PRO A 124 -13.40 -3.52 -16.69
N ALA A 125 -14.55 -3.59 -17.38
CA ALA A 125 -15.86 -3.39 -16.75
C ALA A 125 -16.06 -4.32 -15.54
N ALA A 126 -15.69 -5.59 -15.65
CA ALA A 126 -15.78 -6.56 -14.56
C ALA A 126 -14.95 -6.17 -13.32
N PHE A 127 -13.84 -5.44 -13.50
CA PHE A 127 -13.08 -4.88 -12.38
C PHE A 127 -13.84 -3.73 -11.70
N LEU A 128 -14.40 -2.82 -12.50
CA LEU A 128 -15.14 -1.67 -11.99
C LEU A 128 -16.42 -2.11 -11.24
N ASP A 129 -17.10 -3.13 -11.73
CA ASP A 129 -18.29 -3.69 -11.08
C ASP A 129 -17.94 -4.39 -9.75
N ARG A 130 -16.79 -5.06 -9.72
CA ARG A 130 -16.35 -5.82 -8.55
C ARG A 130 -15.79 -4.95 -7.42
N TYR A 131 -15.19 -3.80 -7.75
CA TYR A 131 -14.51 -2.93 -6.80
C TYR A 131 -15.05 -1.49 -6.86
N PRO A 132 -16.23 -1.22 -6.27
CA PRO A 132 -16.93 0.05 -6.41
C PRO A 132 -16.12 1.25 -5.89
N GLU A 133 -15.36 1.11 -4.80
CA GLU A 133 -14.50 2.19 -4.28
C GLU A 133 -13.38 2.56 -5.26
N ALA A 134 -12.72 1.57 -5.85
CA ALA A 134 -11.71 1.81 -6.89
C ALA A 134 -12.35 2.42 -8.14
N ALA A 135 -13.54 1.96 -8.52
CA ALA A 135 -14.29 2.49 -9.66
C ALA A 135 -14.67 3.96 -9.45
N GLU A 136 -15.05 4.35 -8.24
CA GLU A 136 -15.33 5.75 -7.90
C GLU A 136 -14.08 6.62 -8.05
N ALA A 137 -12.95 6.19 -7.49
CA ALA A 137 -11.66 6.88 -7.61
C ALA A 137 -11.23 7.05 -9.08
N ILE A 138 -11.35 6.02 -9.90
CA ILE A 138 -11.03 6.06 -11.33
C ILE A 138 -11.92 7.07 -12.05
N ARG A 139 -13.24 7.04 -11.81
CA ARG A 139 -14.19 7.99 -12.41
C ARG A 139 -13.92 9.43 -11.97
N ALA A 140 -13.58 9.65 -10.70
CA ALA A 140 -13.24 10.97 -10.17
C ALA A 140 -11.97 11.52 -10.85
N ALA A 141 -10.92 10.70 -10.97
CA ALA A 141 -9.69 11.06 -11.67
C ALA A 141 -9.93 11.38 -13.15
N ALA A 142 -10.78 10.62 -13.84
CA ALA A 142 -11.15 10.88 -15.23
C ALA A 142 -11.87 12.22 -15.38
N ARG A 143 -12.83 12.53 -14.53
CA ARG A 143 -13.54 13.83 -14.52
C ARG A 143 -12.56 14.99 -14.28
N ALA A 144 -11.65 14.88 -13.31
CA ALA A 144 -10.66 15.89 -13.02
C ALA A 144 -9.68 16.14 -14.19
N ARG A 145 -9.36 15.10 -14.96
CA ARG A 145 -8.55 15.24 -16.20
C ARG A 145 -9.32 16.00 -17.29
N ALA A 146 -10.56 15.63 -17.52
CA ALA A 146 -11.42 16.27 -18.55
C ALA A 146 -11.55 17.80 -18.24
N HIS A 147 -11.80 18.18 -17.01
CA HIS A 147 -11.87 19.59 -16.62
C HIS A 147 -10.56 20.35 -16.84
N ARG A 148 -9.41 19.72 -16.62
CA ARG A 148 -8.09 20.35 -16.86
C ARG A 148 -7.80 20.55 -18.33
N VAL A 149 -8.29 19.70 -19.20
CA VAL A 149 -8.14 19.84 -20.67
C VAL A 149 -9.00 21.00 -21.18
N THR A 150 -10.28 21.09 -20.76
CA THR A 150 -11.19 22.18 -21.16
C THR A 150 -10.75 23.54 -20.65
N ALA A 151 -10.16 23.64 -19.47
CA ALA A 151 -9.67 24.90 -18.89
C ALA A 151 -8.35 25.42 -19.55
N ARG A 152 -7.72 24.65 -20.45
CA ARG A 152 -6.48 25.02 -21.16
C ARG A 152 -6.71 25.43 -22.62
N ILE A 153 -7.94 25.43 -23.09
CA ILE A 153 -8.30 25.91 -24.43
C ILE A 153 -8.62 27.41 -24.28
N PRO A 154 -7.79 28.30 -24.84
CA PRO A 154 -8.02 29.75 -24.78
C PRO A 154 -9.27 30.17 -25.56
#